data_b86149ba9c7ee6a92f8e5711590285bb
#
_entry.id   b86149ba9c7ee6a92f8e5711590285bb
#
_cell.length_a   1.000
_cell.length_b   1.000
_cell.length_c   1.000
_cell.angle_alpha   90.00
_cell.angle_beta   90.00
_cell.angle_gamma   90.00
#
_symmetry.space_group_name_H-M   'P 1'
#
loop_
_entity.id
_entity.type
_entity.pdbx_description
1 polymer ?
#
loop_
_entity_poly.entity_id
_entity_poly.type
_entity_poly.pdbx_seq_one_letter_code
_entity_poly.pdbx_strand_id
1 'polypeptide(L)' 'MTIAEIRALGLMEEAVADLSGGDDKAEIVRASLVCPLCGMAETVWYCPATDKHVCVDCHYVW' A
#
# COMPACT_ATOMS: atom_id res chain seq x y z
N MET A 1 3.66 -9.91 1.57
CA MET A 1 2.61 -9.59 2.57
C MET A 1 1.29 -9.40 1.83
N THR A 2 0.21 -9.94 2.37
CA THR A 2 -1.12 -9.78 1.78
C THR A 2 -1.85 -8.59 2.39
N ILE A 3 -2.89 -8.14 1.70
CA ILE A 3 -3.76 -7.08 2.22
C ILE A 3 -4.40 -7.49 3.55
N ALA A 4 -4.82 -8.76 3.66
CA ALA A 4 -5.42 -9.26 4.90
C ALA A 4 -4.45 -9.14 6.09
N GLU A 5 -3.16 -9.37 5.89
CA GLU A 5 -2.16 -9.25 6.93
C GLU A 5 -2.01 -7.80 7.41
N ILE A 6 -2.01 -6.86 6.49
CA ILE A 6 -1.92 -5.43 6.82
C ILE A 6 -3.17 -4.98 7.57
N ARG A 7 -4.35 -5.43 7.16
CA ARG A 7 -5.61 -5.09 7.83
C ARG A 7 -5.65 -5.66 9.24
N ALA A 8 -5.10 -6.86 9.44
CA ALA A 8 -5.00 -7.47 10.76
C ALA A 8 -4.12 -6.67 11.71
N LEU A 9 -3.11 -5.97 11.17
CA LEU A 9 -2.24 -5.08 11.95
C LEU A 9 -2.88 -3.73 12.26
N GLY A 10 -4.02 -3.42 11.64
CA GLY A 10 -4.71 -2.16 11.85
C GLY A 10 -4.04 -0.96 11.19
N LEU A 11 -3.20 -1.20 10.17
CA LEU A 11 -2.48 -0.16 9.45
C LEU A 11 -3.22 0.23 8.18
N MET A 12 -3.32 1.53 7.92
CA MET A 12 -3.78 2.07 6.62
C MET A 12 -5.10 1.47 6.11
N GLU A 13 -6.08 1.25 6.95
CA GLU A 13 -7.32 0.56 6.54
C GLU A 13 -7.96 1.18 5.30
N GLU A 14 -8.10 2.50 5.25
CA GLU A 14 -8.69 3.19 4.11
C GLU A 14 -7.80 3.12 2.87
N ALA A 15 -6.51 3.37 3.04
CA ALA A 15 -5.55 3.32 1.94
C ALA A 15 -5.45 1.92 1.35
N VAL A 16 -5.50 0.90 2.20
CA VAL A 16 -5.44 -0.50 1.78
C VAL A 16 -6.68 -0.88 0.96
N ALA A 17 -7.84 -0.39 1.33
CA ALA A 17 -9.06 -0.62 0.57
C ALA A 17 -8.96 -0.03 -0.84
N ASP A 18 -8.44 1.19 -0.97
CA ASP A 18 -8.18 1.81 -2.26
C ASP A 18 -7.12 1.07 -3.06
N LEU A 19 -6.06 0.64 -2.38
CA LEU A 19 -4.94 -0.04 -3.03
C LEU A 19 -5.36 -1.35 -3.68
N SER A 20 -6.14 -2.15 -2.98
CA SER A 20 -6.51 -3.49 -3.42
C SER A 20 -7.85 -3.57 -4.15
N GLY A 21 -8.62 -2.49 -4.15
CA GLY A 21 -9.98 -2.54 -4.69
C GLY A 21 -10.91 -3.46 -3.90
N GLY A 22 -10.58 -3.72 -2.63
CA GLY A 22 -11.37 -4.58 -1.76
C GLY A 22 -10.96 -6.05 -1.74
N ASP A 23 -9.89 -6.42 -2.46
CA ASP A 23 -9.40 -7.79 -2.49
C ASP A 23 -8.38 -8.04 -1.38
N ASP A 24 -8.80 -8.73 -0.33
CA ASP A 24 -7.95 -9.04 0.82
C ASP A 24 -6.85 -10.07 0.50
N LYS A 25 -6.98 -10.79 -0.59
CA LYS A 25 -6.01 -11.80 -1.01
C LYS A 25 -4.89 -11.22 -1.87
N ALA A 26 -5.01 -9.97 -2.29
CA ALA A 26 -3.99 -9.33 -3.08
C ALA A 26 -2.68 -9.23 -2.30
N GLU A 27 -1.57 -9.49 -2.95
CA GLU A 27 -0.25 -9.34 -2.36
C GLU A 27 0.28 -7.94 -2.60
N ILE A 28 1.06 -7.45 -1.66
CA ILE A 28 1.83 -6.22 -1.83
C ILE A 28 3.30 -6.51 -1.57
N VAL A 29 4.15 -5.78 -2.28
CA VAL A 29 5.60 -5.91 -2.17
C VAL A 29 6.21 -4.54 -1.96
N ARG A 30 7.40 -4.50 -1.36
CA ARG A 30 8.12 -3.24 -1.19
C ARG A 30 8.57 -2.71 -2.56
N ALA A 31 8.41 -1.42 -2.75
CA ALA A 31 8.82 -0.75 -3.98
C ALA A 31 9.95 0.22 -3.67
N SER A 32 10.97 0.26 -4.54
CA SER A 32 12.09 1.19 -4.42
C SER A 32 11.74 2.53 -5.06
N LEU A 33 10.68 3.15 -4.56
CA LEU A 33 10.16 4.41 -5.08
C LEU A 33 10.10 5.45 -3.96
N VAL A 34 10.00 6.70 -4.36
CA VAL A 34 9.80 7.82 -3.44
C VAL A 34 8.35 8.26 -3.51
N CYS A 35 7.73 8.45 -2.35
CA CYS A 35 6.37 8.95 -2.30
C CYS A 35 6.30 10.36 -2.89
N PRO A 36 5.44 10.60 -3.89
CA PRO A 36 5.36 11.92 -4.52
C PRO A 36 4.75 12.99 -3.62
N LEU A 37 4.11 12.59 -2.53
CA LEU A 37 3.45 13.52 -1.62
C LEU A 37 4.36 13.95 -0.46
N CYS A 38 4.97 13.00 0.23
CA CYS A 38 5.81 13.30 1.39
C CYS A 38 7.31 13.19 1.12
N GLY A 39 7.71 12.65 -0.02
CA GLY A 39 9.11 12.51 -0.41
C GLY A 39 9.90 11.45 0.33
N MET A 40 9.24 10.59 1.11
CA MET A 40 9.93 9.52 1.84
C MET A 40 10.25 8.35 0.92
N ALA A 41 11.50 7.87 1.04
CA ALA A 41 11.92 6.63 0.38
C ALA A 41 11.69 5.46 1.33
N GLU A 42 11.65 4.25 0.79
CA GLU A 42 11.53 2.99 1.54
C GLU A 42 10.20 2.81 2.29
N THR A 43 9.25 3.72 2.10
CA THR A 43 7.92 3.63 2.70
C THR A 43 6.84 3.25 1.70
N VAL A 44 7.24 3.01 0.45
CA VAL A 44 6.29 2.73 -0.63
C VAL A 44 6.13 1.23 -0.83
N TRP A 45 4.87 0.81 -0.92
CA TRP A 45 4.50 -0.56 -1.25
C TRP A 45 3.72 -0.56 -2.56
N TYR A 46 3.82 -1.65 -3.29
CA TYR A 46 3.20 -1.81 -4.59
C TYR A 46 2.27 -3.02 -4.59
N CYS A 47 1.08 -2.85 -5.16
CA CYS A 47 0.11 -3.92 -5.34
C CYS A 47 0.06 -4.30 -6.82
N PRO A 48 0.67 -5.44 -7.22
CA PRO A 48 0.66 -5.84 -8.63
C PRO A 48 -0.74 -6.12 -9.17
N ALA A 49 -1.66 -6.56 -8.33
CA ALA A 49 -3.01 -6.89 -8.75
C ALA A 49 -3.77 -5.68 -9.30
N THR A 50 -3.52 -4.50 -8.77
CA THR A 50 -4.19 -3.26 -9.18
C THR A 50 -3.25 -2.26 -9.85
N ASP A 51 -1.95 -2.56 -9.87
CA ASP A 51 -0.91 -1.66 -10.38
C ASP A 51 -0.92 -0.31 -9.66
N LYS A 52 -1.12 -0.33 -8.35
CA LYS A 52 -1.15 0.86 -7.50
C LYS A 52 -0.06 0.81 -6.44
N HIS A 53 0.29 1.99 -5.94
CA HIS A 53 1.29 2.17 -4.90
C HIS A 53 0.68 2.85 -3.69
N VAL A 54 1.29 2.65 -2.53
CA VAL A 54 0.86 3.32 -1.29
C VAL A 54 2.08 3.68 -0.46
N CYS A 55 2.04 4.85 0.16
CA CYS A 55 3.03 5.26 1.15
C CYS A 55 2.49 4.92 2.55
N VAL A 56 3.25 4.16 3.33
CA VAL A 56 2.82 3.76 4.68
C VAL A 56 2.90 4.92 5.67
N ASP A 57 3.62 5.98 5.33
CA ASP A 57 3.78 7.13 6.22
C ASP A 57 2.63 8.13 6.09
N CYS A 58 2.29 8.51 4.86
CA CYS A 58 1.22 9.49 4.63
C CYS A 58 -0.08 8.87 4.09
N HIS A 59 -0.09 7.56 3.82
CA HIS A 59 -1.24 6.81 3.33
C HIS A 59 -1.73 7.26 1.94
N TYR A 60 -0.86 7.87 1.16
CA TYR A 60 -1.19 8.29 -0.20
C TYR A 60 -1.14 7.09 -1.14
N VAL A 61 -2.18 6.93 -1.96
CA VAL A 61 -2.29 5.86 -2.97
C VAL A 61 -2.29 6.49 -4.35
N TRP A 62 -1.47 5.93 -5.26
CA TRP A 62 -1.39 6.42 -6.65
C TRP A 62 -1.20 5.32 -7.69
#